data_6880aca8aa3dfd3acdac3669ebed9a6b
#
_entry.id   6880aca8aa3dfd3acdac3669ebed9a6b
#
_cell.length_a   1.000
_cell.length_b   1.000
_cell.length_c   1.000
_cell.angle_alpha   90.00
_cell.angle_beta   90.00
_cell.angle_gamma   90.00
#
_symmetry.space_group_name_H-M   'P 1'
#
loop_
_entity.id
_entity.type
_entity.pdbx_description
1 polymer ?
#
loop_
_entity_poly.entity_id
_entity_poly.type
_entity_poly.pdbx_seq_one_letter_code
_entity_poly.pdbx_strand_id
1 'polypeptide(L)'
;MTSYRQREITKTLEDSLGSMPVVVLSGMRQAGKSTLLLNEPVLKKRKYVSFDDFNTLEAARSNPEEFLSDKEPITIDEAQKYPEILNVIKKEVDRDRKPGKFLLSGSANFMLLKKVSESLAGRAVYITLHPFTRRETLGFTKEKPALAHFIDTGKFPKRNPKPISLNEILK
;
A
#
# COMPACT_ATOMS: atom_id res chain seq x y z
N MET A 1 13.26 14.20 14.11
CA MET A 1 12.17 13.71 13.22
C MET A 1 12.80 12.86 12.13
N THR A 2 12.51 11.57 12.10
CA THR A 2 12.99 10.67 11.05
C THR A 2 12.28 11.06 9.75
N SER A 3 13.05 11.46 8.73
CA SER A 3 12.47 11.79 7.41
C SER A 3 11.93 10.51 6.77
N TYR A 4 10.69 10.58 6.25
CA TYR A 4 10.12 9.49 5.45
C TYR A 4 11.03 9.15 4.26
N ARG A 5 11.27 7.86 4.06
CA ARG A 5 12.02 7.37 2.89
C ARG A 5 11.08 6.84 1.83
N GLN A 6 11.18 7.42 0.66
CA GLN A 6 10.38 6.99 -0.49
C GLN A 6 10.67 5.53 -0.86
N ARG A 7 9.61 4.79 -1.19
CA ARG A 7 9.69 3.38 -1.56
C ARG A 7 9.65 3.23 -3.08
N GLU A 8 10.37 2.24 -3.61
CA GLU A 8 10.36 1.95 -5.05
C GLU A 8 8.98 1.50 -5.56
N ILE A 9 8.18 0.91 -4.68
CA ILE A 9 6.81 0.45 -4.98
C ILE A 9 5.82 1.59 -5.25
N THR A 10 6.14 2.83 -4.88
CA THR A 10 5.23 3.98 -4.96
C THR A 10 4.62 4.15 -6.36
N LYS A 11 5.44 4.06 -7.40
CA LYS A 11 4.93 4.19 -8.78
C LYS A 11 3.97 3.07 -9.15
N THR A 12 4.30 1.83 -8.82
CA THR A 12 3.40 0.68 -9.05
C THR A 12 2.08 0.84 -8.31
N LEU A 13 2.13 1.36 -7.07
CA LEU A 13 0.95 1.64 -6.27
C LEU A 13 0.08 2.73 -6.91
N GLU A 14 0.69 3.81 -7.39
CA GLU A 14 0.02 4.92 -8.09
C GLU A 14 -0.65 4.45 -9.37
N ASP A 15 0.08 3.74 -10.24
CA ASP A 15 -0.43 3.18 -11.49
C ASP A 15 -1.60 2.21 -11.24
N SER A 16 -1.49 1.41 -10.18
CA SER A 16 -2.56 0.47 -9.77
C SER A 16 -3.80 1.18 -9.25
N LEU A 17 -3.64 2.23 -8.47
CA LEU A 17 -4.77 3.08 -8.01
C LEU A 17 -5.42 3.84 -9.17
N GLY A 18 -4.67 4.16 -10.22
CA GLY A 18 -5.20 4.79 -11.44
C GLY A 18 -6.01 3.84 -12.33
N SER A 19 -5.86 2.52 -12.18
CA SER A 19 -6.45 1.53 -13.08
C SER A 19 -7.47 0.60 -12.43
N MET A 20 -7.33 0.31 -11.13
CA MET A 20 -8.14 -0.69 -10.44
C MET A 20 -8.98 -0.07 -9.31
N PRO A 21 -10.25 -0.50 -9.13
CA PRO A 21 -11.11 0.03 -8.07
C PRO A 21 -10.61 -0.33 -6.67
N VAL A 22 -9.96 -1.50 -6.52
CA VAL A 22 -9.39 -1.97 -5.26
C VAL A 22 -7.92 -2.27 -5.45
N VAL A 23 -7.08 -1.74 -4.55
CA VAL A 23 -5.67 -2.11 -4.43
C VAL A 23 -5.47 -2.75 -3.06
N VAL A 24 -4.84 -3.91 -3.01
CA VAL A 24 -4.52 -4.61 -1.76
C VAL A 24 -3.01 -4.59 -1.58
N LEU A 25 -2.55 -3.88 -0.55
CA LEU A 25 -1.15 -3.79 -0.15
C LEU A 25 -0.88 -4.79 0.98
N SER A 26 -0.27 -5.90 0.67
CA SER A 26 0.18 -6.87 1.67
C SER A 26 1.65 -6.69 2.01
N GLY A 27 2.14 -7.38 3.04
CA GLY A 27 3.55 -7.40 3.37
C GLY A 27 3.79 -7.87 4.80
N MET A 28 5.02 -8.26 5.07
CA MET A 28 5.43 -8.71 6.39
C MET A 28 5.14 -7.64 7.47
N ARG A 29 5.00 -8.09 8.71
CA ARG A 29 5.01 -7.15 9.85
C ARG A 29 6.31 -6.35 9.83
N GLN A 30 6.23 -5.06 10.20
CA GLN A 30 7.35 -4.12 10.19
C GLN A 30 7.99 -3.83 8.82
N ALA A 31 7.37 -4.23 7.70
CA ALA A 31 7.83 -3.83 6.37
C ALA A 31 7.58 -2.34 6.05
N GLY A 32 6.90 -1.61 6.94
CA GLY A 32 6.63 -0.17 6.80
C GLY A 32 5.34 0.15 6.04
N LYS A 33 4.33 -0.76 6.01
CA LYS A 33 3.04 -0.52 5.34
C LYS A 33 2.35 0.75 5.83
N SER A 34 2.04 0.83 7.13
CA SER A 34 1.35 1.99 7.71
C SER A 34 2.15 3.28 7.55
N THR A 35 3.49 3.19 7.67
CA THR A 35 4.39 4.32 7.41
C THR A 35 4.27 4.83 5.96
N LEU A 36 4.22 3.92 4.98
CA LEU A 36 4.02 4.25 3.57
C LEU A 36 2.63 4.88 3.38
N LEU A 37 1.58 4.26 3.90
CA LEU A 37 0.19 4.74 3.75
C LEU A 37 -0.01 6.16 4.29
N LEU A 38 0.63 6.49 5.40
CA LEU A 38 0.50 7.80 6.06
C LEU A 38 1.39 8.88 5.45
N ASN A 39 2.54 8.52 4.87
CA ASN A 39 3.54 9.50 4.46
C ASN A 39 3.68 9.68 2.94
N GLU A 40 3.21 8.72 2.13
CA GLU A 40 3.34 8.82 0.69
C GLU A 40 2.46 9.95 0.12
N PRO A 41 3.04 10.94 -0.60
CA PRO A 41 2.29 12.12 -1.06
C PRO A 41 1.05 11.80 -1.89
N VAL A 42 1.12 10.79 -2.75
CA VAL A 42 -0.01 10.35 -3.61
C VAL A 42 -1.20 9.85 -2.81
N LEU A 43 -0.99 9.40 -1.57
CA LEU A 43 -2.03 8.86 -0.69
C LEU A 43 -2.66 9.89 0.24
N LYS A 44 -2.08 11.09 0.39
CA LYS A 44 -2.53 12.12 1.36
C LYS A 44 -3.96 12.65 1.15
N LYS A 45 -4.49 12.52 -0.06
CA LYS A 45 -5.87 12.96 -0.39
C LYS A 45 -6.93 11.90 -0.09
N ARG A 46 -6.53 10.76 0.48
CA ARG A 46 -7.41 9.65 0.80
C ARG A 46 -7.82 9.70 2.27
N LYS A 47 -9.05 9.35 2.58
CA LYS A 47 -9.47 9.12 3.95
C LYS A 47 -8.69 7.91 4.48
N TYR A 48 -7.88 8.09 5.51
CA TYR A 48 -7.15 6.99 6.15
C TYR A 48 -7.88 6.54 7.41
N VAL A 49 -8.13 5.24 7.52
CA VAL A 49 -8.69 4.59 8.71
C VAL A 49 -7.88 3.33 9.02
N SER A 50 -7.79 2.97 10.30
CA SER A 50 -7.14 1.74 10.72
C SER A 50 -8.07 0.91 11.60
N PHE A 51 -8.17 -0.38 11.32
CA PHE A 51 -8.90 -1.33 12.16
C PHE A 51 -8.11 -1.77 13.40
N ASP A 52 -6.91 -1.19 13.63
CA ASP A 52 -6.26 -1.25 14.94
C ASP A 52 -6.96 -0.34 15.95
N ASP A 53 -7.62 0.73 15.48
CA ASP A 53 -8.46 1.57 16.31
C ASP A 53 -9.81 0.89 16.57
N PHE A 54 -10.11 0.69 17.86
CA PHE A 54 -11.32 -0.01 18.29
C PHE A 54 -12.60 0.70 17.84
N ASN A 55 -12.67 2.03 17.98
CA ASN A 55 -13.87 2.79 17.65
C ASN A 55 -14.13 2.75 16.13
N THR A 56 -13.09 2.85 15.34
CA THR A 56 -13.15 2.73 13.86
C THR A 56 -13.65 1.34 13.45
N LEU A 57 -13.14 0.29 14.09
CA LEU A 57 -13.55 -1.08 13.82
C LEU A 57 -15.03 -1.31 14.19
N GLU A 58 -15.46 -0.84 15.35
CA GLU A 58 -16.85 -0.97 15.80
C GLU A 58 -17.83 -0.16 14.91
N ALA A 59 -17.44 1.05 14.49
CA ALA A 59 -18.23 1.82 13.53
C ALA A 59 -18.41 1.08 12.19
N ALA A 60 -17.33 0.50 11.69
CA ALA A 60 -17.36 -0.28 10.45
C ALA A 60 -18.22 -1.56 10.58
N ARG A 61 -18.24 -2.21 11.75
CA ARG A 61 -19.06 -3.40 12.01
C ARG A 61 -20.53 -3.08 12.18
N SER A 62 -20.84 -1.98 12.86
CA SER A 62 -22.22 -1.57 13.15
C SER A 62 -22.99 -1.18 11.91
N ASN A 63 -22.38 -0.44 11.00
CA ASN A 63 -23.00 -0.04 9.74
C ASN A 63 -21.95 0.04 8.61
N PRO A 64 -21.55 -1.08 8.03
CA PRO A 64 -20.48 -1.12 7.04
C PRO A 64 -20.82 -0.41 5.72
N GLU A 65 -22.09 -0.35 5.34
CA GLU A 65 -22.52 0.35 4.13
C GLU A 65 -22.39 1.86 4.31
N GLU A 66 -22.82 2.40 5.45
CA GLU A 66 -22.66 3.82 5.80
C GLU A 66 -21.18 4.18 5.95
N PHE A 67 -20.39 3.32 6.61
CA PHE A 67 -18.95 3.51 6.78
C PHE A 67 -18.20 3.69 5.45
N LEU A 68 -18.65 3.02 4.37
CA LEU A 68 -18.07 3.08 3.04
C LEU A 68 -18.81 4.03 2.08
N SER A 69 -19.88 4.71 2.52
CA SER A 69 -20.74 5.52 1.66
C SER A 69 -20.10 6.78 1.11
N ASP A 70 -19.02 7.27 1.75
CA ASP A 70 -18.28 8.45 1.31
C ASP A 70 -17.81 8.31 -0.13
N LYS A 71 -17.95 9.39 -0.91
CA LYS A 71 -17.47 9.46 -2.29
C LYS A 71 -15.96 9.54 -2.38
N GLU A 72 -15.29 9.92 -1.31
CA GLU A 72 -13.83 10.04 -1.24
C GLU A 72 -13.13 8.68 -1.28
N PRO A 73 -11.95 8.61 -1.91
CA PRO A 73 -11.13 7.42 -1.83
C PRO A 73 -10.73 7.11 -0.39
N ILE A 74 -10.84 5.83 0.01
CA ILE A 74 -10.55 5.39 1.37
C ILE A 74 -9.36 4.42 1.39
N THR A 75 -8.53 4.56 2.42
CA THR A 75 -7.46 3.62 2.78
C THR A 75 -7.82 2.95 4.10
N ILE A 76 -7.94 1.63 4.10
CA ILE A 76 -8.25 0.82 5.28
C ILE A 76 -7.01 0.01 5.64
N ASP A 77 -6.36 0.38 6.74
CA ASP A 77 -5.21 -0.35 7.27
C ASP A 77 -5.66 -1.47 8.22
N GLU A 78 -4.89 -2.56 8.29
CA GLU A 78 -5.18 -3.77 9.07
C GLU A 78 -6.55 -4.40 8.73
N ALA A 79 -6.91 -4.39 7.43
CA ALA A 79 -8.21 -4.87 6.93
C ALA A 79 -8.52 -6.33 7.27
N GLN A 80 -7.51 -7.16 7.60
CA GLN A 80 -7.72 -8.54 8.04
C GLN A 80 -8.46 -8.67 9.38
N LYS A 81 -8.57 -7.58 10.17
CA LYS A 81 -9.33 -7.59 11.43
C LYS A 81 -10.84 -7.61 11.23
N TYR A 82 -11.30 -7.23 10.04
CA TYR A 82 -12.70 -7.31 9.64
C TYR A 82 -12.84 -7.76 8.17
N PRO A 83 -12.62 -9.06 7.88
CA PRO A 83 -12.67 -9.59 6.51
C PRO A 83 -14.04 -9.43 5.83
N GLU A 84 -15.12 -9.39 6.60
CA GLU A 84 -16.50 -9.26 6.10
C GLU A 84 -16.74 -7.95 5.35
N ILE A 85 -15.95 -6.90 5.63
CA ILE A 85 -16.00 -5.61 4.91
C ILE A 85 -15.78 -5.78 3.41
N LEU A 86 -15.07 -6.83 3.00
CA LEU A 86 -14.79 -7.13 1.58
C LEU A 86 -16.05 -7.43 0.78
N ASN A 87 -17.08 -7.98 1.42
CA ASN A 87 -18.36 -8.24 0.77
C ASN A 87 -19.08 -6.92 0.45
N VAL A 88 -18.97 -5.94 1.35
CA VAL A 88 -19.54 -4.61 1.15
C VAL A 88 -18.75 -3.85 0.09
N ILE A 89 -17.41 -3.88 0.15
CA ILE A 89 -16.54 -3.31 -0.88
C ILE A 89 -16.87 -3.90 -2.26
N LYS A 90 -17.10 -5.22 -2.34
CA LYS A 90 -17.51 -5.86 -3.59
C LYS A 90 -18.80 -5.26 -4.14
N LYS A 91 -19.85 -5.14 -3.31
CA LYS A 91 -21.12 -4.52 -3.70
C LYS A 91 -20.94 -3.08 -4.19
N GLU A 92 -20.13 -2.29 -3.47
CA GLU A 92 -19.84 -0.90 -3.84
C GLU A 92 -19.11 -0.81 -5.18
N VAL A 93 -18.11 -1.67 -5.42
CA VAL A 93 -17.37 -1.72 -6.69
C VAL A 93 -18.26 -2.20 -7.84
N ASP A 94 -19.17 -3.14 -7.59
CA ASP A 94 -20.11 -3.62 -8.62
C ASP A 94 -21.15 -2.55 -9.01
N ARG A 95 -21.50 -1.66 -8.06
CA ARG A 95 -22.38 -0.51 -8.30
C ARG A 95 -21.68 0.64 -9.01
N ASP A 96 -20.46 0.97 -8.59
CA ASP A 96 -19.68 2.11 -9.10
C ASP A 96 -18.21 1.76 -9.16
N ARG A 97 -17.75 1.32 -10.33
CA ARG A 97 -16.37 0.82 -10.55
C ARG A 97 -15.39 1.96 -10.77
N LYS A 98 -15.18 2.79 -9.76
CA LYS A 98 -14.19 3.90 -9.80
C LYS A 98 -12.79 3.42 -9.49
N PRO A 99 -11.78 3.67 -10.35
CA PRO A 99 -10.38 3.41 -10.02
C PRO A 99 -9.96 4.12 -8.74
N GLY A 100 -9.12 3.45 -7.96
CA GLY A 100 -8.54 3.99 -6.73
C GLY A 100 -9.52 4.21 -5.58
N LYS A 101 -10.77 3.77 -5.66
CA LYS A 101 -11.73 3.97 -4.57
C LYS A 101 -11.24 3.35 -3.26
N PHE A 102 -10.75 2.11 -3.28
CA PHE A 102 -10.35 1.37 -2.10
C PHE A 102 -8.86 1.00 -2.14
N LEU A 103 -8.13 1.34 -1.07
CA LEU A 103 -6.80 0.84 -0.79
C LEU A 103 -6.84 0.08 0.54
N LEU A 104 -6.60 -1.21 0.50
CA LEU A 104 -6.63 -2.08 1.67
C LEU A 104 -5.20 -2.46 2.04
N SER A 105 -4.87 -2.45 3.31
CA SER A 105 -3.59 -2.94 3.81
C SER A 105 -3.79 -4.05 4.83
N GLY A 106 -2.86 -5.00 4.81
CA GLY A 106 -2.89 -6.09 5.76
C GLY A 106 -1.58 -6.87 5.83
N SER A 107 -1.47 -7.75 6.82
CA SER A 107 -0.32 -8.65 6.94
C SER A 107 -0.23 -9.61 5.75
N ALA A 108 0.93 -10.27 5.54
CA ALA A 108 1.12 -11.24 4.46
C ALA A 108 0.05 -12.35 4.48
N ASN A 109 -0.42 -12.75 5.66
CA ASN A 109 -1.48 -13.73 5.83
C ASN A 109 -2.87 -13.26 5.35
N PHE A 110 -3.07 -11.94 5.18
CA PHE A 110 -4.32 -11.40 4.64
C PHE A 110 -4.63 -11.95 3.25
N MET A 111 -3.61 -12.13 2.43
CA MET A 111 -3.73 -12.72 1.10
C MET A 111 -4.12 -14.20 1.11
N LEU A 112 -3.80 -14.91 2.19
CA LEU A 112 -4.11 -16.34 2.35
C LEU A 112 -5.56 -16.58 2.77
N LEU A 113 -6.29 -15.55 3.16
CA LEU A 113 -7.72 -15.67 3.41
C LEU A 113 -8.42 -15.94 2.07
N LYS A 114 -8.85 -17.18 1.86
CA LYS A 114 -9.59 -17.62 0.67
C LYS A 114 -10.74 -16.67 0.32
N LYS A 115 -11.43 -16.14 1.35
CA LYS A 115 -12.49 -15.14 1.22
C LYS A 115 -12.04 -13.85 0.52
N VAL A 116 -10.78 -13.41 0.69
CA VAL A 116 -10.26 -12.16 0.08
C VAL A 116 -10.13 -12.34 -1.43
N SER A 117 -9.48 -13.41 -1.85
CA SER A 117 -9.25 -13.67 -3.28
C SER A 117 -10.55 -13.93 -4.04
N GLU A 118 -11.50 -14.64 -3.44
CA GLU A 118 -12.80 -14.93 -4.06
C GLU A 118 -13.70 -13.70 -4.13
N SER A 119 -13.77 -12.90 -3.07
CA SER A 119 -14.63 -11.70 -3.03
C SER A 119 -14.20 -10.61 -3.99
N LEU A 120 -12.90 -10.43 -4.20
CA LEU A 120 -12.34 -9.34 -4.99
C LEU A 120 -11.81 -9.79 -6.37
N ALA A 121 -12.09 -11.02 -6.80
CA ALA A 121 -11.67 -11.51 -8.11
C ALA A 121 -12.13 -10.58 -9.24
N GLY A 122 -11.19 -10.18 -10.11
CA GLY A 122 -11.44 -9.23 -11.21
C GLY A 122 -11.68 -7.77 -10.79
N ARG A 123 -11.62 -7.46 -9.48
CA ARG A 123 -11.85 -6.12 -8.92
C ARG A 123 -10.63 -5.53 -8.25
N ALA A 124 -9.68 -6.37 -7.84
CA ALA A 124 -8.50 -5.96 -7.10
C ALA A 124 -7.20 -6.32 -7.80
N VAL A 125 -6.20 -5.48 -7.61
CA VAL A 125 -4.80 -5.79 -7.82
C VAL A 125 -4.12 -5.96 -6.46
N TYR A 126 -3.17 -6.88 -6.40
CA TYR A 126 -2.46 -7.24 -5.19
C TYR A 126 -1.00 -6.86 -5.32
N ILE A 127 -0.50 -6.11 -4.35
CA ILE A 127 0.86 -5.62 -4.30
C ILE A 127 1.48 -6.07 -2.98
N THR A 128 2.73 -6.54 -3.01
CA THR A 128 3.45 -6.92 -1.81
C THR A 128 4.54 -5.91 -1.49
N LEU A 129 4.46 -5.29 -0.32
CA LEU A 129 5.53 -4.47 0.22
C LEU A 129 6.57 -5.35 0.89
N HIS A 130 7.75 -5.40 0.29
CA HIS A 130 8.92 -6.04 0.88
C HIS A 130 9.64 -5.10 1.89
N PRO A 131 10.49 -5.62 2.78
CA PRO A 131 11.42 -4.79 3.54
C PRO A 131 12.25 -3.88 2.62
N PHE A 132 12.89 -2.87 3.18
CA PHE A 132 13.71 -1.94 2.41
C PHE A 132 14.72 -2.66 1.52
N THR A 133 14.73 -2.31 0.24
CA THR A 133 15.80 -2.71 -0.68
C THR A 133 17.08 -1.92 -0.37
N ARG A 134 18.24 -2.44 -0.80
CA ARG A 134 19.49 -1.70 -0.69
C ARG A 134 19.43 -0.34 -1.41
N ARG A 135 18.70 -0.24 -2.49
CA ARG A 135 18.51 1.02 -3.22
C ARG A 135 17.70 2.03 -2.41
N GLU A 136 16.63 1.59 -1.78
CA GLU A 136 15.81 2.42 -0.89
C GLU A 136 16.62 2.89 0.32
N THR A 137 17.41 2.00 0.95
CA THR A 137 18.26 2.36 2.09
C THR A 137 19.36 3.36 1.73
N LEU A 138 19.86 3.32 0.50
CA LEU A 138 20.88 4.24 0.00
C LEU A 138 20.31 5.52 -0.66
N GLY A 139 18.96 5.65 -0.74
CA GLY A 139 18.31 6.82 -1.31
C GLY A 139 18.33 6.90 -2.85
N PHE A 140 18.57 5.78 -3.53
CA PHE A 140 18.66 5.71 -5.01
C PHE A 140 17.33 5.39 -5.70
N THR A 141 16.21 5.57 -5.04
CA THR A 141 14.88 5.23 -5.57
C THR A 141 14.51 6.01 -6.85
N LYS A 142 15.02 7.23 -6.99
CA LYS A 142 14.79 8.10 -8.16
C LYS A 142 15.76 7.84 -9.32
N GLU A 143 16.83 7.11 -9.07
CA GLU A 143 17.82 6.82 -10.09
C GLU A 143 17.44 5.58 -10.88
N LYS A 144 17.90 5.53 -12.14
CA LYS A 144 17.76 4.31 -12.96
C LYS A 144 18.50 3.14 -12.30
N PRO A 145 17.93 1.91 -12.26
CA PRO A 145 18.65 0.73 -11.79
C PRO A 145 19.98 0.55 -12.51
N ALA A 146 21.03 0.11 -11.78
CA ALA A 146 22.39 0.03 -12.34
C ALA A 146 22.47 -0.85 -13.60
N LEU A 147 21.74 -1.98 -13.58
CA LEU A 147 21.70 -2.88 -14.74
C LEU A 147 20.99 -2.22 -15.93
N ALA A 148 19.87 -1.54 -15.71
CA ALA A 148 19.17 -0.82 -16.76
C ALA A 148 20.01 0.34 -17.32
N HIS A 149 20.77 1.04 -16.46
CA HIS A 149 21.72 2.06 -16.91
C HIS A 149 22.84 1.44 -17.76
N PHE A 150 23.37 0.28 -17.34
CA PHE A 150 24.41 -0.44 -18.09
C PHE A 150 23.90 -0.90 -19.47
N ILE A 151 22.68 -1.44 -19.56
CA ILE A 151 22.08 -1.86 -20.83
C ILE A 151 21.98 -0.69 -21.81
N ASP A 152 21.61 0.50 -21.32
CA ASP A 152 21.46 1.68 -22.19
C ASP A 152 22.78 2.33 -22.59
N THR A 153 23.77 2.31 -21.70
CA THR A 153 24.99 3.14 -21.86
C THR A 153 26.29 2.34 -22.00
N GLY A 154 26.22 1.02 -21.77
CA GLY A 154 27.40 0.14 -21.70
C GLY A 154 28.30 0.37 -20.48
N LYS A 155 27.90 1.24 -19.54
CA LYS A 155 28.69 1.61 -18.36
C LYS A 155 27.87 1.51 -17.08
N PHE A 156 28.50 1.08 -15.98
CA PHE A 156 27.87 1.16 -14.67
C PHE A 156 27.87 2.59 -14.14
N PRO A 157 26.77 3.04 -13.48
CA PRO A 157 26.72 4.37 -12.89
C PRO A 157 27.73 4.49 -11.75
N LYS A 158 28.48 5.59 -11.72
CA LYS A 158 29.30 5.95 -10.55
C LYS A 158 28.38 6.44 -9.44
N ARG A 159 28.21 5.65 -8.38
CA ARG A 159 27.39 5.98 -7.22
C ARG A 159 28.26 6.14 -5.99
N ASN A 160 28.12 7.28 -5.32
CA ASN A 160 28.71 7.50 -4.00
C ASN A 160 27.59 7.37 -2.94
N PRO A 161 27.34 6.16 -2.42
CA PRO A 161 26.34 5.99 -1.38
C PRO A 161 26.84 6.71 -0.12
N LYS A 162 26.03 7.60 0.42
CA LYS A 162 26.24 8.06 1.79
C LYS A 162 25.98 6.86 2.71
N PRO A 163 26.96 6.37 3.47
CA PRO A 163 26.74 5.28 4.39
C PRO A 163 25.64 5.69 5.39
N ILE A 164 24.60 4.88 5.47
CA ILE A 164 23.56 5.07 6.47
C ILE A 164 24.03 4.34 7.72
N SER A 165 24.05 5.00 8.86
CA SER A 165 24.37 4.34 10.11
C SER A 165 23.30 3.32 10.48
N LEU A 166 23.68 2.20 11.08
CA LEU A 166 22.74 1.20 11.61
C LEU A 166 21.69 1.83 12.52
N ASN A 167 22.02 2.87 13.26
CA ASN A 167 21.11 3.61 14.14
C ASN A 167 20.01 4.41 13.37
N GLU A 168 20.21 4.71 12.08
CA GLU A 168 19.20 5.33 11.24
C GLU A 168 18.24 4.31 10.60
N ILE A 169 18.65 3.05 10.52
CA ILE A 169 17.85 1.95 9.97
C ILE A 169 16.94 1.34 11.05
N LEU A 170 17.41 1.36 12.32
CA LEU A 170 16.72 0.71 13.45
C LEU A 170 15.76 1.64 14.21
N LYS A 171 15.61 2.88 13.80
CA LYS A 171 14.60 3.83 14.29
C LYS A 171 13.39 3.87 13.35
#